data_0fe92e89b60fa927eff832002553b451
#
_entry.id   0fe92e89b60fa927eff832002553b451
#
_cell.length_a   1.000
_cell.length_b   1.000
_cell.length_c   1.000
_cell.angle_alpha   90.00
_cell.angle_beta   90.00
_cell.angle_gamma   90.00
#
_symmetry.space_group_name_H-M   'P 1'
#
loop_
_entity.id
_entity.type
_entity.pdbx_description
1 polymer ?
#
loop_
_entity_poly.entity_id
_entity_poly.type
_entity_poly.pdbx_seq_one_letter_code
_entity_poly.pdbx_strand_id
1 'polypeptide(L)'
;FNFKTFDNKPHGLDFNNDGTKMFVTGNDGDDINEFSLNVGFDLSEGVNLIQSKDLTHPMALDEGENAPFGIEFNQDGTTMFVIGAQGNDVNQYSLSTAFDISTLSFVGGLHLNLQEGNPSGIAFSTSGLKMFIVGDSGDEVNEYHLKCPFNLFAGNCPSITENKDKTGIAEAQIESAKRAIGHSTGIVFNRLKWIRRNKDNQNLSNQNIKLNFSNSLLASLKELPISSFKKVSNSKNKNSSNKNYFYWSEGTISLGRVGDTSIASTKEVNTKSLTFGLDKFTDDYGLEGFAFRFGSDDVDVGSSGSNLNSNTYNITYYSTSPIKDDTKYLDKIFGIGKIKSDITTILDGKSLIADRTGNQIYGTFKIKDEYKKNKLTFIPSGQFDFGHTILHGYKESGTGAIEVEDQHIRTKNLRAAMELVEDISNEKYTLKRHGKLEYQAELERSSNFKYTYVGDGSV
;
A
#
# COMPACT_ATOMS: atom_id res chain seq x y z
N PHE A 1 46.48 3.11 -6.92
CA PHE A 1 46.56 2.87 -5.47
C PHE A 1 47.35 1.60 -5.22
N ASN A 2 48.33 1.62 -4.29
CA ASN A 2 49.17 0.50 -3.96
C ASN A 2 48.78 -0.06 -2.59
N PHE A 3 48.28 -1.29 -2.55
CA PHE A 3 47.77 -1.94 -1.36
C PHE A 3 48.87 -2.56 -0.47
N LYS A 4 50.10 -2.68 -0.96
CA LYS A 4 51.21 -3.39 -0.31
C LYS A 4 51.55 -2.96 1.13
N THR A 5 51.17 -1.77 1.53
CA THR A 5 51.36 -1.26 2.92
C THR A 5 50.30 -1.79 3.90
N PHE A 6 49.24 -2.37 3.41
CA PHE A 6 48.12 -2.90 4.21
C PHE A 6 48.13 -4.43 4.20
N ASP A 7 48.32 -5.03 3.03
CA ASP A 7 48.49 -6.47 2.83
C ASP A 7 49.34 -6.73 1.61
N ASN A 8 50.20 -7.77 1.66
CA ASN A 8 51.07 -8.15 0.52
C ASN A 8 50.34 -9.04 -0.50
N LYS A 9 49.18 -9.60 -0.13
CA LYS A 9 48.41 -10.53 -0.96
C LYS A 9 46.94 -10.20 -0.92
N PRO A 10 46.54 -9.07 -1.50
CA PRO A 10 45.11 -8.74 -1.62
C PRO A 10 44.41 -9.71 -2.57
N HIS A 11 43.19 -10.15 -2.24
CA HIS A 11 42.43 -11.10 -3.01
C HIS A 11 41.03 -10.61 -3.37
N GLY A 12 40.16 -10.37 -2.37
CA GLY A 12 38.79 -9.97 -2.55
C GLY A 12 38.62 -8.45 -2.59
N LEU A 13 37.69 -7.98 -3.39
CA LEU A 13 37.37 -6.57 -3.53
C LEU A 13 35.86 -6.39 -3.70
N ASP A 14 35.29 -5.50 -2.91
CA ASP A 14 33.90 -5.07 -3.08
C ASP A 14 33.75 -3.56 -2.76
N PHE A 15 32.66 -2.95 -3.19
CA PHE A 15 32.34 -1.55 -2.97
C PHE A 15 30.93 -1.40 -2.36
N ASN A 16 30.72 -0.30 -1.67
CA ASN A 16 29.36 0.14 -1.39
C ASN A 16 28.67 0.66 -2.68
N ASN A 17 27.35 0.87 -2.60
CA ASN A 17 26.52 1.17 -3.78
C ASN A 17 26.93 2.41 -4.58
N ASP A 18 27.49 3.42 -3.93
CA ASP A 18 27.93 4.68 -4.57
C ASP A 18 29.44 4.74 -4.84
N GLY A 19 30.16 3.66 -4.49
CA GLY A 19 31.60 3.53 -4.69
C GLY A 19 32.47 4.41 -3.79
N THR A 20 31.89 5.06 -2.79
CA THR A 20 32.63 5.92 -1.86
C THR A 20 33.38 5.14 -0.79
N LYS A 21 33.04 3.85 -0.62
CA LYS A 21 33.75 2.91 0.24
C LYS A 21 34.22 1.70 -0.58
N MET A 22 35.41 1.26 -0.29
CA MET A 22 36.05 0.07 -0.88
C MET A 22 36.46 -0.87 0.25
N PHE A 23 36.21 -2.15 0.08
CA PHE A 23 36.56 -3.20 1.02
C PHE A 23 37.52 -4.20 0.34
N VAL A 24 38.60 -4.50 0.99
CA VAL A 24 39.62 -5.40 0.46
C VAL A 24 40.00 -6.44 1.51
N THR A 25 39.94 -7.70 1.13
CA THR A 25 40.47 -8.83 1.93
C THR A 25 41.85 -9.21 1.46
N GLY A 26 42.69 -9.76 2.35
CA GLY A 26 44.01 -10.21 2.02
C GLY A 26 44.51 -11.34 2.92
N ASN A 27 45.42 -12.16 2.40
CA ASN A 27 45.86 -13.40 3.02
C ASN A 27 47.06 -13.23 3.97
N ASP A 28 47.82 -12.11 3.92
CA ASP A 28 48.94 -11.91 4.84
C ASP A 28 48.51 -11.25 6.17
N GLY A 29 47.40 -10.52 6.17
CA GLY A 29 46.83 -9.90 7.35
C GLY A 29 45.68 -10.66 7.96
N ASP A 30 45.10 -11.62 7.24
CA ASP A 30 43.88 -12.34 7.60
C ASP A 30 42.76 -11.39 8.01
N ASP A 31 42.66 -10.24 7.34
CA ASP A 31 41.80 -9.13 7.67
C ASP A 31 40.94 -8.61 6.50
N ILE A 32 39.99 -7.76 6.83
CA ILE A 32 39.31 -6.90 5.88
C ILE A 32 39.67 -5.46 6.16
N ASN A 33 39.98 -4.72 5.12
CA ASN A 33 40.34 -3.32 5.14
C ASN A 33 39.25 -2.47 4.48
N GLU A 34 38.73 -1.49 5.21
CA GLU A 34 37.73 -0.51 4.72
C GLU A 34 38.43 0.79 4.38
N PHE A 35 38.20 1.27 3.15
CA PHE A 35 38.74 2.54 2.64
C PHE A 35 37.62 3.49 2.25
N SER A 36 37.83 4.80 2.43
CA SER A 36 37.05 5.83 1.79
C SER A 36 37.70 6.33 0.50
N LEU A 37 36.87 6.55 -0.51
CA LEU A 37 37.25 7.19 -1.77
C LEU A 37 36.70 8.62 -1.81
N ASN A 38 37.53 9.58 -2.22
CA ASN A 38 37.11 10.97 -2.37
C ASN A 38 36.06 11.15 -3.49
N VAL A 39 36.15 10.32 -4.52
CA VAL A 39 35.18 10.20 -5.62
C VAL A 39 34.80 8.74 -5.77
N GLY A 40 33.53 8.44 -5.83
CA GLY A 40 33.03 7.07 -5.94
C GLY A 40 33.58 6.35 -7.17
N PHE A 41 34.11 5.12 -6.96
CA PHE A 41 34.73 4.26 -7.98
C PHE A 41 35.98 4.86 -8.67
N ASP A 42 36.59 5.89 -8.09
CA ASP A 42 37.79 6.54 -8.65
C ASP A 42 38.96 6.49 -7.65
N LEU A 43 39.91 5.58 -7.92
CA LEU A 43 41.13 5.42 -7.09
C LEU A 43 42.16 6.50 -7.31
N SER A 44 42.08 7.32 -8.38
CA SER A 44 43.05 8.37 -8.70
C SER A 44 42.86 9.64 -7.88
N GLU A 45 41.64 9.88 -7.38
CA GLU A 45 41.26 11.08 -6.64
C GLU A 45 41.52 11.03 -5.12
N GLY A 46 42.02 9.87 -4.64
CA GLY A 46 42.42 9.66 -3.24
C GLY A 46 41.66 8.55 -2.55
N VAL A 47 42.45 7.70 -1.89
CA VAL A 47 41.99 6.55 -1.11
C VAL A 47 42.58 6.62 0.28
N ASN A 48 41.74 6.57 1.32
CA ASN A 48 42.15 6.64 2.71
C ASN A 48 41.65 5.41 3.48
N LEU A 49 42.54 4.77 4.24
CA LEU A 49 42.13 3.70 5.15
C LEU A 49 41.23 4.29 6.25
N ILE A 50 40.07 3.70 6.45
CA ILE A 50 39.17 4.01 7.56
C ILE A 50 39.54 3.10 8.73
N GLN A 51 39.58 1.77 8.49
CA GLN A 51 39.81 0.76 9.52
C GLN A 51 40.19 -0.59 8.90
N SER A 52 40.77 -1.45 9.74
CA SER A 52 41.02 -2.86 9.43
C SER A 52 40.35 -3.72 10.51
N LYS A 53 39.85 -4.87 10.11
CA LYS A 53 39.19 -5.82 11.01
C LYS A 53 39.73 -7.21 10.80
N ASP A 54 40.31 -7.80 11.85
CA ASP A 54 40.78 -9.18 11.87
C ASP A 54 39.59 -10.15 11.80
N LEU A 55 39.64 -11.12 10.89
CA LEU A 55 38.65 -12.16 10.64
C LEU A 55 39.01 -13.50 11.30
N THR A 56 40.22 -13.63 11.91
CA THR A 56 40.69 -14.85 12.55
C THR A 56 40.04 -15.18 13.87
N HIS A 57 39.09 -14.38 14.33
CA HIS A 57 38.59 -14.45 15.70
C HIS A 57 37.79 -15.74 15.99
N PRO A 58 38.10 -16.44 17.11
CA PRO A 58 37.46 -17.70 17.46
C PRO A 58 36.07 -17.45 18.04
N MET A 59 35.10 -17.18 17.20
CA MET A 59 33.71 -17.22 17.61
C MET A 59 33.03 -18.46 17.04
N ALA A 60 33.22 -19.54 17.77
CA ALA A 60 32.44 -20.75 17.68
C ALA A 60 32.61 -21.62 16.42
N LEU A 61 33.00 -22.78 16.68
CA LEU A 61 32.84 -24.04 16.02
C LEU A 61 34.03 -24.53 15.17
N ASP A 62 34.79 -23.74 14.54
CA ASP A 62 36.07 -24.11 13.95
C ASP A 62 36.67 -22.91 13.21
N GLU A 63 37.78 -22.38 13.78
CA GLU A 63 38.80 -21.64 13.07
C GLU A 63 38.34 -20.51 12.16
N GLY A 64 38.47 -19.27 12.64
CA GLY A 64 38.23 -18.07 11.86
C GLY A 64 38.94 -18.14 10.49
N GLU A 65 38.49 -17.34 9.52
CA GLU A 65 39.07 -17.34 8.17
C GLU A 65 40.52 -16.82 8.19
N ASN A 66 41.48 -17.72 8.09
CA ASN A 66 42.92 -17.39 8.06
C ASN A 66 43.45 -17.11 6.68
N ALA A 67 42.66 -17.20 5.64
CA ALA A 67 43.03 -16.86 4.27
C ALA A 67 41.81 -16.36 3.50
N PRO A 68 41.31 -15.15 3.79
CA PRO A 68 40.13 -14.60 3.13
C PRO A 68 40.48 -14.25 1.68
N PHE A 69 39.74 -14.85 0.74
CA PHE A 69 39.93 -14.63 -0.70
C PHE A 69 38.82 -13.71 -1.26
N GLY A 70 37.56 -14.11 -1.21
CA GLY A 70 36.45 -13.36 -1.77
C GLY A 70 35.62 -12.65 -0.71
N ILE A 71 35.06 -11.51 -1.07
CA ILE A 71 34.12 -10.73 -0.25
C ILE A 71 32.96 -10.26 -1.11
N GLU A 72 31.79 -10.25 -0.55
CA GLU A 72 30.56 -9.76 -1.18
C GLU A 72 29.62 -9.19 -0.12
N PHE A 73 29.05 -8.03 -0.37
CA PHE A 73 27.98 -7.47 0.45
C PHE A 73 26.61 -7.72 -0.18
N ASN A 74 25.60 -7.85 0.64
CA ASN A 74 24.24 -7.73 0.15
C ASN A 74 23.97 -6.27 -0.30
N GLN A 75 22.88 -6.06 -1.06
CA GLN A 75 22.58 -4.76 -1.69
C GLN A 75 22.47 -3.58 -0.73
N ASP A 76 22.10 -3.80 0.52
CA ASP A 76 21.96 -2.74 1.51
C ASP A 76 23.14 -2.63 2.50
N GLY A 77 24.17 -3.46 2.33
CA GLY A 77 25.39 -3.43 3.13
C GLY A 77 25.26 -3.88 4.57
N THR A 78 24.15 -4.54 4.94
CA THR A 78 23.94 -5.04 6.31
C THR A 78 24.31 -6.49 6.51
N THR A 79 24.64 -7.19 5.42
CA THR A 79 25.16 -8.56 5.44
C THR A 79 26.39 -8.62 4.56
N MET A 80 27.44 -9.25 5.07
CA MET A 80 28.70 -9.46 4.38
C MET A 80 29.02 -10.95 4.36
N PHE A 81 29.57 -11.41 3.28
CA PHE A 81 30.05 -12.78 3.10
C PHE A 81 31.53 -12.74 2.79
N VAL A 82 32.29 -13.62 3.44
CA VAL A 82 33.69 -13.81 3.20
C VAL A 82 33.91 -15.29 2.91
N ILE A 83 34.69 -15.57 1.88
CA ILE A 83 35.06 -16.91 1.49
C ILE A 83 36.60 -17.05 1.51
N GLY A 84 37.11 -18.19 1.93
CA GLY A 84 38.55 -18.42 1.95
C GLY A 84 38.95 -19.89 1.99
N ALA A 85 40.26 -20.13 1.85
CA ALA A 85 40.80 -21.45 1.59
C ALA A 85 41.00 -22.31 2.86
N GLN A 86 41.14 -21.73 4.05
CA GLN A 86 41.46 -22.54 5.22
C GLN A 86 40.23 -23.21 5.85
N GLY A 87 39.08 -22.53 5.92
CA GLY A 87 37.86 -23.15 6.38
C GLY A 87 37.13 -23.94 5.31
N ASN A 88 37.45 -23.72 4.04
CA ASN A 88 36.66 -24.20 2.89
C ASN A 88 35.17 -23.91 3.09
N ASP A 89 34.87 -22.68 3.51
CA ASP A 89 33.55 -22.27 3.87
C ASP A 89 33.19 -20.87 3.38
N VAL A 90 31.91 -20.52 3.52
CA VAL A 90 31.40 -19.16 3.39
C VAL A 90 31.01 -18.67 4.74
N ASN A 91 31.66 -17.63 5.23
CA ASN A 91 31.39 -16.98 6.48
C ASN A 91 30.41 -15.82 6.28
N GLN A 92 29.27 -15.86 6.99
CA GLN A 92 28.28 -14.80 6.97
C GLN A 92 28.42 -13.91 8.20
N TYR A 93 28.44 -12.60 7.99
CA TYR A 93 28.46 -11.56 9.00
C TYR A 93 27.25 -10.64 8.86
N SER A 94 26.69 -10.16 9.98
CA SER A 94 25.71 -9.08 10.02
C SER A 94 26.38 -7.77 10.46
N LEU A 95 25.95 -6.65 9.87
CA LEU A 95 26.43 -5.32 10.23
C LEU A 95 25.23 -4.49 10.77
N SER A 96 25.39 -3.91 11.98
CA SER A 96 24.35 -3.05 12.53
C SER A 96 24.29 -1.67 11.86
N THR A 97 25.37 -1.27 11.19
CA THR A 97 25.44 -0.08 10.33
C THR A 97 25.90 -0.52 8.95
N ALA A 98 25.12 -0.16 7.93
CA ALA A 98 25.41 -0.57 6.55
C ALA A 98 26.82 -0.15 6.09
N PHE A 99 27.56 -1.09 5.52
CA PHE A 99 28.92 -0.87 4.99
C PHE A 99 29.88 -0.26 6.03
N ASP A 100 29.78 -0.68 7.30
CA ASP A 100 30.69 -0.29 8.37
C ASP A 100 31.18 -1.54 9.10
N ILE A 101 32.41 -1.99 8.76
CA ILE A 101 32.97 -3.23 9.30
C ILE A 101 33.29 -3.16 10.79
N SER A 102 33.29 -1.98 11.43
CA SER A 102 33.41 -1.89 12.89
C SER A 102 32.22 -2.52 13.60
N THR A 103 31.08 -2.60 12.94
CA THR A 103 29.80 -3.08 13.47
C THR A 103 29.52 -4.53 13.13
N LEU A 104 30.44 -5.23 12.50
CA LEU A 104 30.24 -6.61 12.06
C LEU A 104 30.12 -7.59 13.25
N SER A 105 29.23 -8.57 13.07
CA SER A 105 29.02 -9.67 14.00
C SER A 105 28.91 -10.97 13.21
N PHE A 106 29.66 -11.99 13.59
CA PHE A 106 29.62 -13.30 12.94
C PHE A 106 28.26 -13.98 13.15
N VAL A 107 27.70 -14.54 12.06
CA VAL A 107 26.42 -15.27 12.06
C VAL A 107 26.61 -16.77 11.98
N GLY A 108 27.56 -17.22 11.13
CA GLY A 108 27.87 -18.64 10.94
C GLY A 108 28.73 -18.87 9.72
N GLY A 109 29.27 -20.09 9.57
CA GLY A 109 30.03 -20.59 8.43
C GLY A 109 29.35 -21.77 7.71
N LEU A 110 29.28 -21.75 6.39
CA LEU A 110 28.73 -22.82 5.56
C LEU A 110 29.89 -23.57 4.91
N HIS A 111 30.17 -24.80 5.34
CA HIS A 111 31.24 -25.64 4.76
C HIS A 111 30.93 -26.11 3.35
N LEU A 112 31.88 -25.95 2.45
CA LEU A 112 31.81 -26.29 1.02
C LEU A 112 32.51 -27.58 0.66
N ASN A 113 33.11 -28.27 1.62
CA ASN A 113 34.03 -29.42 1.44
C ASN A 113 33.57 -30.52 0.48
N LEU A 114 32.29 -30.63 0.17
CA LEU A 114 31.75 -31.65 -0.74
C LEU A 114 31.78 -31.21 -2.21
N GLN A 115 31.80 -29.91 -2.49
CA GLN A 115 31.75 -29.33 -3.81
C GLN A 115 33.03 -28.58 -4.17
N GLU A 116 33.59 -27.81 -3.22
CA GLU A 116 34.80 -27.02 -3.48
C GLU A 116 35.73 -27.05 -2.28
N GLY A 117 36.94 -27.60 -2.48
CA GLY A 117 37.94 -27.72 -1.42
C GLY A 117 38.94 -26.56 -1.34
N ASN A 118 38.88 -25.62 -2.28
CA ASN A 118 39.71 -24.41 -2.27
C ASN A 118 38.97 -23.25 -2.91
N PRO A 119 37.89 -22.76 -2.24
CA PRO A 119 37.09 -21.72 -2.79
C PRO A 119 37.83 -20.38 -2.81
N SER A 120 37.65 -19.61 -3.89
CA SER A 120 38.38 -18.37 -4.13
C SER A 120 37.49 -17.16 -4.49
N GLY A 121 36.28 -17.38 -4.99
CA GLY A 121 35.38 -16.31 -5.37
C GLY A 121 33.93 -16.61 -5.03
N ILE A 122 33.20 -15.58 -4.65
CA ILE A 122 31.79 -15.62 -4.30
C ILE A 122 31.03 -14.52 -5.06
N ALA A 123 29.81 -14.83 -5.48
CA ALA A 123 28.87 -13.85 -6.04
C ALA A 123 27.45 -14.26 -5.73
N PHE A 124 26.55 -13.28 -5.65
CA PHE A 124 25.12 -13.52 -5.49
C PHE A 124 24.33 -13.03 -6.70
N SER A 125 23.21 -13.69 -6.97
CA SER A 125 22.19 -13.11 -7.84
C SER A 125 21.66 -11.81 -7.23
N THR A 126 21.09 -10.94 -8.05
CA THR A 126 20.48 -9.68 -7.57
C THR A 126 19.37 -9.90 -6.54
N SER A 127 18.72 -11.07 -6.57
CA SER A 127 17.71 -11.47 -5.57
C SER A 127 18.30 -11.93 -4.25
N GLY A 128 19.59 -12.29 -4.21
CA GLY A 128 20.20 -12.95 -3.07
C GLY A 128 19.76 -14.39 -2.84
N LEU A 129 18.93 -14.97 -3.72
CA LEU A 129 18.45 -16.37 -3.60
C LEU A 129 19.35 -17.41 -4.25
N LYS A 130 20.33 -16.96 -5.04
CA LYS A 130 21.37 -17.81 -5.59
C LYS A 130 22.72 -17.28 -5.18
N MET A 131 23.57 -18.17 -4.73
CA MET A 131 24.98 -17.94 -4.44
C MET A 131 25.82 -18.78 -5.41
N PHE A 132 26.86 -18.19 -5.96
CA PHE A 132 27.80 -18.82 -6.89
C PHE A 132 29.17 -18.81 -6.26
N ILE A 133 29.83 -19.96 -6.28
CA ILE A 133 31.16 -20.15 -5.73
C ILE A 133 32.06 -20.68 -6.85
N VAL A 134 33.28 -20.13 -6.96
CA VAL A 134 34.34 -20.62 -7.79
C VAL A 134 35.56 -20.95 -6.92
N GLY A 135 36.36 -21.90 -7.34
CA GLY A 135 37.61 -22.28 -6.67
C GLY A 135 38.50 -23.16 -7.54
N ASP A 136 39.63 -23.56 -6.97
CA ASP A 136 40.71 -24.25 -7.71
C ASP A 136 40.61 -25.78 -7.67
N SER A 137 39.78 -26.35 -6.78
CA SER A 137 39.76 -27.81 -6.60
C SER A 137 38.82 -28.54 -7.54
N GLY A 138 37.73 -27.89 -7.99
CA GLY A 138 36.72 -28.48 -8.86
C GLY A 138 36.78 -27.99 -10.31
N ASP A 139 37.52 -26.90 -10.58
CA ASP A 139 37.57 -26.23 -11.89
C ASP A 139 36.16 -25.85 -12.40
N GLU A 140 35.20 -25.57 -11.51
CA GLU A 140 33.79 -25.34 -11.85
C GLU A 140 33.19 -24.16 -11.09
N VAL A 141 31.98 -23.77 -11.50
CA VAL A 141 31.12 -22.81 -10.79
C VAL A 141 30.03 -23.59 -10.10
N ASN A 142 30.00 -23.54 -8.78
CA ASN A 142 28.98 -24.18 -7.98
C ASN A 142 27.83 -23.20 -7.71
N GLU A 143 26.58 -23.58 -8.03
CA GLU A 143 25.38 -22.82 -7.77
C GLU A 143 24.65 -23.35 -6.53
N TYR A 144 24.39 -22.50 -5.56
CA TYR A 144 23.64 -22.80 -4.36
C TYR A 144 22.31 -22.03 -4.34
N HIS A 145 21.22 -22.72 -4.03
CA HIS A 145 19.91 -22.11 -3.83
C HIS A 145 19.70 -21.81 -2.36
N LEU A 146 19.50 -20.54 -2.02
CA LEU A 146 19.22 -20.12 -0.67
C LEU A 146 17.71 -20.07 -0.42
N LYS A 147 17.30 -20.47 0.79
CA LYS A 147 15.88 -20.35 1.20
C LYS A 147 15.47 -18.90 1.37
N CYS A 148 16.38 -18.04 1.82
CA CYS A 148 16.15 -16.63 2.09
C CYS A 148 17.19 -15.76 1.40
N PRO A 149 16.81 -14.58 0.88
CA PRO A 149 17.75 -13.66 0.25
C PRO A 149 18.93 -13.34 1.17
N PHE A 150 20.15 -13.56 0.68
CA PHE A 150 21.40 -13.23 1.40
C PHE A 150 21.45 -13.78 2.83
N ASN A 151 20.93 -15.02 3.04
CA ASN A 151 20.99 -15.65 4.36
C ASN A 151 21.21 -17.16 4.24
N LEU A 152 22.40 -17.60 4.66
CA LEU A 152 22.85 -19.00 4.58
C LEU A 152 22.17 -19.89 5.64
N PHE A 153 21.77 -19.32 6.79
CA PHE A 153 21.36 -20.04 7.98
C PHE A 153 19.88 -19.92 8.32
N ALA A 154 19.10 -19.19 7.50
CA ALA A 154 17.67 -19.07 7.74
C ALA A 154 16.96 -20.42 7.52
N GLY A 155 16.35 -20.93 8.58
CA GLY A 155 15.54 -22.14 8.49
C GLY A 155 14.29 -21.98 7.62
N ASN A 156 13.63 -20.84 7.73
CA ASN A 156 12.52 -20.40 6.90
C ASN A 156 12.60 -18.88 6.74
N CYS A 157 12.34 -18.37 5.55
CA CYS A 157 12.15 -16.93 5.39
C CYS A 157 10.90 -16.51 6.13
N PRO A 158 10.91 -15.34 6.77
CA PRO A 158 9.68 -14.78 7.28
C PRO A 158 8.67 -14.72 6.14
N SER A 159 7.58 -15.46 6.28
CA SER A 159 6.46 -15.35 5.34
C SER A 159 5.94 -13.90 5.39
N ILE A 160 5.40 -13.40 4.28
CA ILE A 160 4.66 -12.13 4.30
C ILE A 160 3.59 -12.12 5.39
N THR A 161 2.99 -13.28 5.67
CA THR A 161 1.99 -13.45 6.72
C THR A 161 2.57 -13.37 8.14
N GLU A 162 3.87 -13.49 8.32
CA GLU A 162 4.56 -13.31 9.60
C GLU A 162 4.93 -11.84 9.83
N ASN A 163 5.03 -11.04 8.78
CA ASN A 163 5.21 -9.61 8.88
C ASN A 163 3.86 -8.89 8.84
N LYS A 164 3.40 -8.45 9.99
CA LYS A 164 2.10 -7.79 10.14
C LYS A 164 1.97 -6.49 9.33
N ASP A 165 3.06 -5.75 9.12
CA ASP A 165 3.04 -4.52 8.34
C ASP A 165 2.87 -4.82 6.85
N LYS A 166 3.57 -5.83 6.31
CA LYS A 166 3.38 -6.27 4.92
C LYS A 166 1.95 -6.74 4.66
N THR A 167 1.40 -7.56 5.57
CA THR A 167 0.00 -7.97 5.50
C THR A 167 -0.93 -6.78 5.62
N GLY A 168 -0.65 -5.86 6.55
CA GLY A 168 -1.40 -4.62 6.73
C GLY A 168 -1.44 -3.75 5.47
N ILE A 169 -0.32 -3.59 4.76
CA ILE A 169 -0.24 -2.89 3.47
C ILE A 169 -1.05 -3.60 2.39
N ALA A 170 -0.97 -4.94 2.29
CA ALA A 170 -1.77 -5.70 1.32
C ALA A 170 -3.28 -5.54 1.58
N GLU A 171 -3.72 -5.61 2.83
CA GLU A 171 -5.10 -5.35 3.22
C GLU A 171 -5.51 -3.90 2.98
N ALA A 172 -4.64 -2.91 3.28
CA ALA A 172 -4.91 -1.49 3.07
C ALA A 172 -5.21 -1.16 1.60
N GLN A 173 -4.52 -1.80 0.65
CA GLN A 173 -4.76 -1.65 -0.78
C GLN A 173 -6.17 -2.14 -1.17
N ILE A 174 -6.58 -3.32 -0.67
CA ILE A 174 -7.92 -3.87 -0.91
C ILE A 174 -9.00 -2.97 -0.30
N GLU A 175 -8.79 -2.53 0.92
CA GLU A 175 -9.73 -1.66 1.64
C GLU A 175 -9.85 -0.28 0.99
N SER A 176 -8.74 0.32 0.53
CA SER A 176 -8.74 1.59 -0.21
C SER A 176 -9.54 1.47 -1.50
N ALA A 177 -9.34 0.38 -2.27
CA ALA A 177 -10.10 0.11 -3.48
C ALA A 177 -11.62 -0.01 -3.21
N LYS A 178 -12.01 -0.72 -2.15
CA LYS A 178 -13.41 -0.85 -1.72
C LYS A 178 -13.99 0.49 -1.20
N ARG A 179 -13.20 1.26 -0.45
CA ARG A 179 -13.60 2.60 0.04
C ARG A 179 -13.87 3.57 -1.11
N ALA A 180 -13.03 3.57 -2.15
CA ALA A 180 -13.21 4.44 -3.31
C ALA A 180 -14.58 4.25 -3.97
N ILE A 181 -15.04 2.99 -4.14
CA ILE A 181 -16.38 2.67 -4.64
C ILE A 181 -17.45 3.15 -3.65
N GLY A 182 -17.29 2.82 -2.36
CA GLY A 182 -18.25 3.19 -1.31
C GLY A 182 -18.45 4.70 -1.18
N HIS A 183 -17.37 5.47 -1.26
CA HIS A 183 -17.44 6.94 -1.24
C HIS A 183 -18.10 7.50 -2.51
N SER A 184 -17.76 6.97 -3.69
CA SER A 184 -18.35 7.43 -4.95
C SER A 184 -19.86 7.21 -5.01
N THR A 185 -20.34 6.03 -4.60
CA THR A 185 -21.76 5.70 -4.57
C THR A 185 -22.48 6.44 -3.43
N GLY A 186 -21.86 6.56 -2.26
CA GLY A 186 -22.42 7.22 -1.08
C GLY A 186 -22.68 8.71 -1.30
N ILE A 187 -21.76 9.43 -1.95
CA ILE A 187 -21.91 10.85 -2.30
C ILE A 187 -23.10 11.05 -3.24
N VAL A 188 -23.26 10.19 -4.24
CA VAL A 188 -24.40 10.24 -5.15
C VAL A 188 -25.73 9.99 -4.41
N PHE A 189 -25.79 9.00 -3.51
CA PHE A 189 -26.99 8.80 -2.69
C PHE A 189 -27.33 10.01 -1.81
N ASN A 190 -26.32 10.70 -1.28
CA ASN A 190 -26.54 11.96 -0.56
C ASN A 190 -27.18 13.01 -1.47
N ARG A 191 -26.67 13.15 -2.70
CA ARG A 191 -27.24 14.06 -3.71
C ARG A 191 -28.69 13.71 -4.02
N LEU A 192 -29.00 12.44 -4.32
CA LEU A 192 -30.38 12.00 -4.60
C LEU A 192 -31.32 12.20 -3.41
N LYS A 193 -30.85 11.95 -2.18
CA LYS A 193 -31.60 12.21 -0.94
C LYS A 193 -31.87 13.71 -0.77
N TRP A 194 -30.85 14.55 -1.06
CA TRP A 194 -31.01 16.01 -0.96
C TRP A 194 -32.00 16.55 -1.99
N ILE A 195 -31.92 16.13 -3.27
CA ILE A 195 -32.87 16.52 -4.33
C ILE A 195 -34.31 16.22 -3.93
N ARG A 196 -34.61 15.01 -3.46
CA ARG A 196 -35.96 14.61 -3.06
C ARG A 196 -36.53 15.45 -1.92
N ARG A 197 -35.68 15.93 -1.02
CA ARG A 197 -36.08 16.80 0.09
C ARG A 197 -36.23 18.26 -0.30
N ASN A 198 -35.70 18.66 -1.45
CA ASN A 198 -35.68 20.05 -1.91
C ASN A 198 -36.32 20.21 -3.31
N LYS A 199 -37.14 19.23 -3.73
CA LYS A 199 -37.70 19.18 -5.10
C LYS A 199 -38.56 20.42 -5.45
N ASP A 200 -39.12 21.09 -4.46
CA ASP A 200 -39.95 22.29 -4.64
C ASP A 200 -39.11 23.58 -4.79
N ASN A 201 -37.81 23.52 -4.63
CA ASN A 201 -36.91 24.66 -4.81
C ASN A 201 -36.65 24.92 -6.31
N GLN A 202 -36.70 26.20 -6.70
CA GLN A 202 -36.41 26.60 -8.06
C GLN A 202 -34.94 26.34 -8.49
N ASN A 203 -34.01 26.32 -7.53
CA ASN A 203 -32.61 26.06 -7.77
C ASN A 203 -32.15 24.88 -6.90
N LEU A 204 -31.72 23.80 -7.53
CA LEU A 204 -31.24 22.58 -6.92
C LEU A 204 -29.71 22.46 -6.93
N SER A 205 -28.99 23.54 -7.27
CA SER A 205 -27.54 23.59 -7.12
C SER A 205 -27.15 23.73 -5.66
N ASN A 206 -26.16 22.95 -5.21
CA ASN A 206 -25.70 23.03 -3.82
C ASN A 206 -24.21 22.67 -3.67
N GLN A 207 -23.64 23.10 -2.55
CA GLN A 207 -22.25 22.79 -2.15
C GLN A 207 -22.28 22.30 -0.71
N ASN A 208 -21.62 21.19 -0.42
CA ASN A 208 -21.57 20.58 0.89
C ASN A 208 -20.14 20.19 1.28
N ILE A 209 -19.87 20.18 2.57
CA ILE A 209 -18.70 19.53 3.17
C ILE A 209 -19.20 18.52 4.18
N LYS A 210 -18.65 17.30 4.13
CA LYS A 210 -19.06 16.20 5.00
C LYS A 210 -17.84 15.64 5.75
N LEU A 211 -18.02 15.42 7.05
CA LEU A 211 -17.06 14.71 7.88
C LEU A 211 -17.57 13.31 8.19
N ASN A 212 -16.70 12.31 8.05
CA ASN A 212 -16.97 10.93 8.39
C ASN A 212 -15.95 10.44 9.43
N PHE A 213 -16.44 9.75 10.46
CA PHE A 213 -15.61 9.15 11.49
C PHE A 213 -15.93 7.67 11.61
N SER A 214 -14.93 6.82 11.77
CA SER A 214 -15.13 5.37 11.96
C SER A 214 -15.60 5.00 13.38
N ASN A 215 -15.42 5.89 14.34
CA ASN A 215 -15.89 5.69 15.72
C ASN A 215 -17.41 5.83 15.81
N SER A 216 -18.09 4.86 16.40
CA SER A 216 -19.56 4.83 16.51
C SER A 216 -20.14 6.04 17.28
N LEU A 217 -19.42 6.58 18.28
CA LEU A 217 -19.81 7.80 19.00
C LEU A 217 -19.69 9.05 18.14
N LEU A 218 -18.65 9.13 17.31
CA LEU A 218 -18.45 10.24 16.37
C LEU A 218 -19.24 10.06 15.07
N ALA A 219 -19.64 8.85 14.73
CA ALA A 219 -20.51 8.57 13.58
C ALA A 219 -21.90 9.20 13.75
N SER A 220 -22.35 9.44 14.98
CA SER A 220 -23.60 10.19 15.26
C SER A 220 -23.49 11.67 14.85
N LEU A 221 -22.29 12.25 14.77
CA LEU A 221 -22.03 13.60 14.28
C LEU A 221 -21.98 13.67 12.74
N LYS A 222 -22.06 12.55 12.06
CA LYS A 222 -21.93 12.38 10.61
C LYS A 222 -22.95 13.18 9.78
N GLU A 223 -24.03 13.62 10.39
CA GLU A 223 -25.11 14.35 9.72
C GLU A 223 -25.16 15.85 10.02
N LEU A 224 -24.21 16.39 10.77
CA LEU A 224 -24.12 17.83 10.96
C LEU A 224 -23.60 18.49 9.68
N PRO A 225 -24.38 19.31 8.97
CA PRO A 225 -23.88 20.09 7.86
C PRO A 225 -22.95 21.18 8.42
N ILE A 226 -21.64 21.06 8.19
CA ILE A 226 -20.64 22.00 8.72
C ILE A 226 -20.73 23.37 8.06
N SER A 227 -21.29 23.50 6.91
CA SER A 227 -21.85 24.75 6.35
C SER A 227 -22.49 24.49 4.99
N SER A 228 -23.70 24.97 4.80
CA SER A 228 -24.21 25.28 3.47
C SER A 228 -23.81 26.72 3.16
N PHE A 229 -22.80 26.94 2.34
CA PHE A 229 -22.56 28.26 1.78
C PHE A 229 -23.68 28.57 0.79
N LYS A 230 -24.72 29.20 1.29
CA LYS A 230 -25.82 29.70 0.49
C LYS A 230 -25.34 30.92 -0.26
N LYS A 231 -24.74 30.73 -1.43
CA LYS A 231 -24.61 31.83 -2.39
C LYS A 231 -25.96 32.00 -3.05
N VAL A 232 -26.80 32.85 -2.45
CA VAL A 232 -28.02 33.32 -3.08
C VAL A 232 -27.60 34.24 -4.22
N SER A 233 -27.52 33.68 -5.41
CA SER A 233 -27.50 34.49 -6.63
C SER A 233 -28.96 34.82 -6.96
N ASN A 234 -29.40 35.99 -6.57
CA ASN A 234 -30.63 36.58 -7.08
C ASN A 234 -30.42 36.97 -8.53
N SER A 235 -30.63 36.03 -9.43
CA SER A 235 -30.82 36.34 -10.86
C SER A 235 -32.31 36.14 -11.16
N LYS A 236 -33.05 37.23 -11.10
CA LYS A 236 -34.34 37.33 -11.76
C LYS A 236 -34.08 37.40 -13.27
N ASN A 237 -34.13 36.28 -13.96
CA ASN A 237 -34.38 36.24 -15.40
C ASN A 237 -35.51 35.23 -15.66
N LYS A 238 -36.70 35.76 -15.78
CA LYS A 238 -37.80 35.14 -16.53
C LYS A 238 -37.40 35.23 -18.04
N ASN A 239 -37.11 34.11 -18.63
CA ASN A 239 -37.41 33.69 -20.00
C ASN A 239 -36.31 32.72 -20.45
N SER A 240 -36.60 31.46 -20.42
CA SER A 240 -36.51 30.60 -21.61
C SER A 240 -36.75 29.14 -21.17
N SER A 241 -37.54 28.48 -21.95
CA SER A 241 -37.70 27.05 -22.01
C SER A 241 -36.33 26.37 -21.99
N ASN A 242 -36.22 25.29 -21.22
CA ASN A 242 -35.31 24.19 -21.48
C ASN A 242 -34.19 23.92 -20.49
N LYS A 243 -34.30 22.69 -19.97
CA LYS A 243 -33.18 21.88 -19.46
C LYS A 243 -32.33 22.59 -18.40
N ASN A 244 -32.94 22.87 -17.26
CA ASN A 244 -32.17 23.36 -16.12
C ASN A 244 -31.25 22.26 -15.61
N TYR A 245 -29.96 22.39 -15.91
CA TYR A 245 -28.91 21.61 -15.28
C TYR A 245 -28.60 22.20 -13.91
N PHE A 246 -28.41 21.32 -12.93
CA PHE A 246 -28.06 21.68 -11.57
C PHE A 246 -26.65 21.23 -11.28
N TYR A 247 -25.79 22.16 -10.88
CA TYR A 247 -24.41 21.88 -10.51
C TYR A 247 -24.32 21.68 -8.99
N TRP A 248 -23.57 20.69 -8.59
CA TRP A 248 -23.32 20.45 -7.19
C TRP A 248 -21.89 20.02 -6.90
N SER A 249 -21.43 20.22 -5.67
CA SER A 249 -20.14 19.72 -5.20
C SER A 249 -20.26 19.24 -3.77
N GLU A 250 -19.49 18.20 -3.44
CA GLU A 250 -19.36 17.69 -2.07
C GLU A 250 -17.91 17.40 -1.76
N GLY A 251 -17.36 18.06 -0.72
CA GLY A 251 -16.09 17.72 -0.09
C GLY A 251 -16.34 16.68 1.01
N THR A 252 -15.45 15.70 1.14
CA THR A 252 -15.51 14.70 2.21
C THR A 252 -14.16 14.55 2.88
N ILE A 253 -14.15 14.52 4.21
CA ILE A 253 -13.02 14.09 5.03
C ILE A 253 -13.49 12.91 5.86
N SER A 254 -12.74 11.83 5.85
CA SER A 254 -13.05 10.61 6.60
C SER A 254 -11.83 10.15 7.38
N LEU A 255 -11.96 10.01 8.67
CA LEU A 255 -10.93 9.52 9.57
C LEU A 255 -11.34 8.17 10.12
N GLY A 256 -10.44 7.21 10.07
CA GLY A 256 -10.68 5.85 10.49
C GLY A 256 -9.47 5.20 11.15
N ARG A 257 -9.74 4.22 12.00
CA ARG A 257 -8.71 3.36 12.59
C ARG A 257 -9.22 1.93 12.62
N VAL A 258 -8.36 1.00 12.20
CA VAL A 258 -8.56 -0.45 12.32
C VAL A 258 -7.49 -0.95 13.28
N GLY A 259 -7.88 -1.64 14.35
CA GLY A 259 -6.95 -2.17 15.33
C GLY A 259 -6.13 -3.34 14.80
N ASP A 260 -5.11 -3.73 15.57
CA ASP A 260 -4.30 -4.91 15.34
C ASP A 260 -5.14 -6.19 15.24
N THR A 261 -4.71 -7.06 14.36
CA THR A 261 -5.19 -8.45 14.27
C THR A 261 -4.05 -9.42 14.54
N SER A 262 -4.33 -10.73 14.52
CA SER A 262 -3.27 -11.74 14.62
C SER A 262 -2.26 -11.69 13.47
N ILE A 263 -2.69 -11.20 12.29
CA ILE A 263 -1.91 -11.24 11.04
C ILE A 263 -1.58 -9.87 10.43
N ALA A 264 -2.22 -8.78 10.85
CA ALA A 264 -2.03 -7.44 10.30
C ALA A 264 -1.92 -6.39 11.40
N SER A 265 -1.03 -5.40 11.18
CA SER A 265 -0.85 -4.25 12.05
C SER A 265 -2.02 -3.28 12.00
N THR A 266 -2.14 -2.46 13.05
CA THR A 266 -3.08 -1.32 13.11
C THR A 266 -2.97 -0.48 11.84
N LYS A 267 -4.13 -0.03 11.34
CA LYS A 267 -4.20 0.90 10.20
C LYS A 267 -4.90 2.19 10.62
N GLU A 268 -4.26 3.32 10.39
CA GLU A 268 -4.86 4.65 10.53
C GLU A 268 -5.17 5.20 9.13
N VAL A 269 -6.40 5.59 8.91
CA VAL A 269 -6.90 5.95 7.57
C VAL A 269 -7.38 7.39 7.57
N ASN A 270 -6.84 8.18 6.66
CA ASN A 270 -7.27 9.55 6.40
C ASN A 270 -7.66 9.69 4.92
N THR A 271 -8.97 9.76 4.66
CA THR A 271 -9.49 9.94 3.31
C THR A 271 -9.97 11.37 3.11
N LYS A 272 -9.52 12.00 2.04
CA LYS A 272 -10.00 13.31 1.59
C LYS A 272 -10.56 13.16 0.18
N SER A 273 -11.68 13.81 -0.12
CA SER A 273 -12.19 13.80 -1.49
C SER A 273 -12.98 15.05 -1.83
N LEU A 274 -13.02 15.33 -3.14
CA LEU A 274 -13.83 16.38 -3.73
C LEU A 274 -14.59 15.79 -4.92
N THR A 275 -15.89 16.04 -4.95
CA THR A 275 -16.78 15.56 -6.00
C THR A 275 -17.52 16.74 -6.62
N PHE A 276 -17.59 16.75 -7.93
CA PHE A 276 -18.41 17.69 -8.71
C PHE A 276 -19.43 16.89 -9.49
N GLY A 277 -20.65 17.38 -9.55
CA GLY A 277 -21.70 16.72 -10.31
C GLY A 277 -22.59 17.70 -11.04
N LEU A 278 -23.25 17.14 -12.05
CA LEU A 278 -24.21 17.81 -12.89
C LEU A 278 -25.40 16.89 -13.09
N ASP A 279 -26.61 17.38 -12.81
CA ASP A 279 -27.83 16.62 -12.99
C ASP A 279 -28.96 17.47 -13.61
N LYS A 280 -29.96 16.78 -14.17
CA LYS A 280 -31.17 17.38 -14.74
C LYS A 280 -32.36 16.48 -14.49
N PHE A 281 -33.56 17.06 -14.47
CA PHE A 281 -34.80 16.27 -14.51
C PHE A 281 -35.00 15.61 -15.87
N THR A 282 -35.59 14.42 -15.85
CA THR A 282 -36.08 13.71 -17.03
C THR A 282 -37.59 13.97 -17.21
N ASP A 283 -38.13 13.73 -18.43
CA ASP A 283 -39.54 13.96 -18.73
C ASP A 283 -40.50 13.11 -17.87
N ASP A 284 -40.03 12.00 -17.30
CA ASP A 284 -40.76 11.07 -16.45
C ASP A 284 -40.68 11.39 -14.94
N TYR A 285 -40.46 12.64 -14.56
CA TYR A 285 -40.27 13.07 -13.16
C TYR A 285 -39.08 12.41 -12.46
N GLY A 286 -38.19 11.79 -13.20
CA GLY A 286 -36.93 11.27 -12.72
C GLY A 286 -35.83 12.34 -12.74
N LEU A 287 -34.64 11.92 -12.36
CA LEU A 287 -33.43 12.73 -12.44
C LEU A 287 -32.27 11.86 -12.90
N GLU A 288 -31.43 12.41 -13.76
CA GLU A 288 -30.20 11.77 -14.17
C GLU A 288 -29.02 12.74 -14.10
N GLY A 289 -27.82 12.21 -13.91
CA GLY A 289 -26.63 13.04 -13.80
C GLY A 289 -25.32 12.27 -13.86
N PHE A 290 -24.26 13.07 -13.86
CA PHE A 290 -22.88 12.58 -13.77
C PHE A 290 -22.17 13.24 -12.59
N ALA A 291 -21.28 12.50 -11.97
CA ALA A 291 -20.39 12.99 -10.95
C ALA A 291 -18.96 12.60 -11.25
N PHE A 292 -18.03 13.50 -10.99
CA PHE A 292 -16.61 13.28 -11.08
C PHE A 292 -15.99 13.46 -9.69
N ARG A 293 -15.28 12.45 -9.20
CA ARG A 293 -14.67 12.44 -7.87
C ARG A 293 -13.16 12.29 -7.94
N PHE A 294 -12.48 13.15 -7.20
CA PHE A 294 -11.09 12.97 -6.78
C PHE A 294 -11.07 12.52 -5.33
N GLY A 295 -10.32 11.49 -5.01
CA GLY A 295 -10.12 11.03 -3.65
C GLY A 295 -8.65 10.75 -3.40
N SER A 296 -8.21 10.97 -2.16
CA SER A 296 -6.90 10.61 -1.66
C SER A 296 -7.09 9.88 -0.35
N ASP A 297 -6.56 8.67 -0.27
CA ASP A 297 -6.47 7.85 0.94
C ASP A 297 -5.00 7.85 1.37
N ASP A 298 -4.76 8.23 2.61
CA ASP A 298 -3.49 8.12 3.30
C ASP A 298 -3.67 7.13 4.45
N VAL A 299 -2.92 6.02 4.41
CA VAL A 299 -3.09 4.89 5.34
C VAL A 299 -1.74 4.55 5.95
N ASP A 300 -1.57 4.93 7.21
CA ASP A 300 -0.42 4.51 8.02
C ASP A 300 -0.66 3.10 8.57
N VAL A 301 0.35 2.22 8.47
CA VAL A 301 0.29 0.82 8.88
C VAL A 301 1.36 0.54 9.93
N GLY A 302 0.94 0.06 11.09
CA GLY A 302 1.83 -0.23 12.22
C GLY A 302 2.45 1.04 12.80
N SER A 303 3.62 0.88 13.40
CA SER A 303 4.40 1.97 14.01
C SER A 303 5.79 2.14 13.38
N SER A 304 6.12 1.32 12.40
CA SER A 304 7.45 1.31 11.75
C SER A 304 7.59 2.36 10.64
N GLY A 305 6.48 3.00 10.21
CA GLY A 305 6.47 3.98 9.12
C GLY A 305 6.01 3.40 7.77
N SER A 306 5.47 2.17 7.76
CA SER A 306 4.83 1.61 6.57
C SER A 306 3.58 2.42 6.21
N ASN A 307 3.41 2.75 4.92
CA ASN A 307 2.37 3.66 4.46
C ASN A 307 1.85 3.31 3.06
N LEU A 308 0.56 3.59 2.83
CA LEU A 308 -0.08 3.51 1.52
C LEU A 308 -0.74 4.85 1.20
N ASN A 309 -0.26 5.54 0.17
CA ASN A 309 -0.89 6.72 -0.40
C ASN A 309 -1.63 6.36 -1.70
N SER A 310 -2.96 6.46 -1.72
CA SER A 310 -3.77 6.11 -2.88
C SER A 310 -4.59 7.28 -3.39
N ASN A 311 -4.40 7.65 -4.65
CA ASN A 311 -5.20 8.63 -5.37
C ASN A 311 -6.22 7.94 -6.27
N THR A 312 -7.49 8.35 -6.18
CA THR A 312 -8.60 7.76 -6.92
C THR A 312 -9.34 8.79 -7.76
N TYR A 313 -9.70 8.40 -8.97
CA TYR A 313 -10.41 9.23 -9.95
C TYR A 313 -11.61 8.43 -10.44
N ASN A 314 -12.82 8.90 -10.19
CA ASN A 314 -14.04 8.18 -10.54
C ASN A 314 -14.99 9.06 -11.36
N ILE A 315 -15.59 8.45 -12.38
CA ILE A 315 -16.71 9.02 -13.11
C ILE A 315 -17.93 8.15 -12.83
N THR A 316 -19.02 8.76 -12.40
CA THR A 316 -20.22 8.06 -11.97
C THR A 316 -21.44 8.63 -12.69
N TYR A 317 -22.14 7.81 -13.45
CA TYR A 317 -23.49 8.09 -13.92
C TYR A 317 -24.49 7.67 -12.85
N TYR A 318 -25.53 8.44 -12.66
CA TYR A 318 -26.61 8.10 -11.74
C TYR A 318 -27.97 8.56 -12.26
N SER A 319 -28.99 7.82 -11.88
CA SER A 319 -30.38 8.20 -12.13
C SER A 319 -31.28 7.75 -10.98
N THR A 320 -32.36 8.47 -10.82
CA THR A 320 -33.48 8.08 -9.96
C THR A 320 -34.78 8.22 -10.72
N SER A 321 -35.65 7.25 -10.59
CA SER A 321 -36.96 7.23 -11.25
C SER A 321 -38.06 6.84 -10.27
N PRO A 322 -39.22 7.51 -10.25
CA PRO A 322 -40.36 7.06 -9.48
C PRO A 322 -40.92 5.75 -10.06
N ILE A 323 -41.43 4.88 -9.19
CA ILE A 323 -42.09 3.62 -9.56
C ILE A 323 -43.54 3.71 -9.09
N LYS A 324 -44.48 3.82 -10.01
CA LYS A 324 -45.97 3.90 -9.81
C LYS A 324 -46.49 5.15 -9.13
N ASP A 325 -45.81 5.66 -8.12
CA ASP A 325 -46.24 6.85 -7.34
C ASP A 325 -45.01 7.60 -6.80
N ASP A 326 -45.24 8.79 -6.27
CA ASP A 326 -44.18 9.69 -5.78
C ASP A 326 -43.50 9.21 -4.46
N THR A 327 -43.83 8.02 -3.97
CA THR A 327 -43.25 7.46 -2.74
C THR A 327 -42.16 6.45 -3.00
N LYS A 328 -42.26 5.71 -4.12
CA LYS A 328 -41.31 4.63 -4.49
C LYS A 328 -40.31 5.10 -5.52
N TYR A 329 -39.04 4.86 -5.28
CA TYR A 329 -37.97 5.26 -6.19
C TYR A 329 -37.01 4.10 -6.46
N LEU A 330 -36.54 4.04 -7.72
CA LEU A 330 -35.43 3.21 -8.13
C LEU A 330 -34.23 4.11 -8.41
N ASP A 331 -33.20 4.00 -7.60
CA ASP A 331 -31.91 4.64 -7.80
C ASP A 331 -30.97 3.68 -8.52
N LYS A 332 -30.29 4.14 -9.59
CA LYS A 332 -29.31 3.40 -10.38
C LYS A 332 -28.03 4.20 -10.40
N ILE A 333 -26.92 3.54 -10.12
CA ILE A 333 -25.59 4.15 -10.11
C ILE A 333 -24.65 3.22 -10.86
N PHE A 334 -23.86 3.77 -11.79
CA PHE A 334 -22.81 3.06 -12.50
C PHE A 334 -21.58 3.95 -12.58
N GLY A 335 -20.41 3.38 -12.37
CA GLY A 335 -19.19 4.16 -12.41
C GLY A 335 -17.98 3.35 -12.84
N ILE A 336 -16.99 4.10 -13.29
CA ILE A 336 -15.65 3.62 -13.58
C ILE A 336 -14.65 4.47 -12.81
N GLY A 337 -13.51 3.88 -12.49
CA GLY A 337 -12.48 4.59 -11.74
C GLY A 337 -11.07 4.11 -12.05
N LYS A 338 -10.11 4.95 -11.72
CA LYS A 338 -8.68 4.66 -11.76
C LYS A 338 -8.08 4.90 -10.39
N ILE A 339 -7.18 4.02 -9.99
CA ILE A 339 -6.42 4.09 -8.73
C ILE A 339 -4.95 4.25 -9.10
N LYS A 340 -4.23 5.11 -8.35
CA LYS A 340 -2.78 5.20 -8.34
C LYS A 340 -2.33 5.20 -6.89
N SER A 341 -1.44 4.30 -6.54
CA SER A 341 -0.97 4.12 -5.16
C SER A 341 0.54 4.13 -5.11
N ASP A 342 1.08 4.87 -4.16
CA ASP A 342 2.47 4.84 -3.75
C ASP A 342 2.52 3.99 -2.47
N ILE A 343 3.39 2.99 -2.44
CA ILE A 343 3.50 1.99 -1.36
C ILE A 343 4.87 2.12 -0.75
N THR A 344 4.92 2.25 0.56
CA THR A 344 6.16 2.16 1.34
C THR A 344 5.95 1.10 2.42
N THR A 345 6.77 0.06 2.40
CA THR A 345 6.77 -0.98 3.44
C THR A 345 8.09 -0.91 4.19
N ILE A 346 8.07 -0.85 5.50
CA ILE A 346 9.28 -0.92 6.32
C ILE A 346 9.47 -2.36 6.80
N LEU A 347 10.59 -2.95 6.41
CA LEU A 347 10.99 -4.29 6.82
C LEU A 347 12.38 -4.19 7.48
N ASP A 348 12.46 -4.56 8.76
CA ASP A 348 13.71 -4.54 9.54
C ASP A 348 14.47 -3.20 9.46
N GLY A 349 13.71 -2.09 9.52
CA GLY A 349 14.25 -0.73 9.43
C GLY A 349 14.57 -0.25 8.00
N LYS A 350 14.31 -1.08 6.97
CA LYS A 350 14.57 -0.77 5.55
C LYS A 350 13.29 -0.43 4.83
N SER A 351 13.37 0.49 3.89
CA SER A 351 12.22 0.94 3.10
C SER A 351 12.15 0.16 1.78
N LEU A 352 11.04 -0.54 1.56
CA LEU A 352 10.67 -1.14 0.27
C LEU A 352 9.64 -0.23 -0.38
N ILE A 353 9.90 0.21 -1.60
CA ILE A 353 9.07 1.20 -2.30
C ILE A 353 8.50 0.58 -3.57
N ALA A 354 7.25 0.88 -3.86
CA ALA A 354 6.59 0.48 -5.09
C ALA A 354 5.45 1.43 -5.48
N ASP A 355 5.16 1.46 -6.77
CA ASP A 355 3.99 2.13 -7.34
C ASP A 355 3.00 1.08 -7.84
N ARG A 356 1.72 1.30 -7.60
CA ARG A 356 0.65 0.42 -8.09
C ARG A 356 -0.47 1.20 -8.74
N THR A 357 -0.98 0.70 -9.85
CA THR A 357 -2.16 1.26 -10.49
C THR A 357 -3.32 0.26 -10.50
N GLY A 358 -4.54 0.75 -10.70
CA GLY A 358 -5.69 -0.12 -10.82
C GLY A 358 -6.85 0.55 -11.55
N ASN A 359 -7.79 -0.27 -12.00
CA ASN A 359 -9.00 0.14 -12.67
C ASN A 359 -10.22 -0.44 -11.96
N GLN A 360 -11.31 0.33 -11.93
CA GLN A 360 -12.54 -0.06 -11.26
C GLN A 360 -13.74 0.09 -12.18
N ILE A 361 -14.69 -0.85 -12.06
CA ILE A 361 -16.06 -0.71 -12.53
C ILE A 361 -17.00 -1.06 -11.39
N TYR A 362 -18.06 -0.29 -11.18
CA TYR A 362 -19.00 -0.52 -10.10
C TYR A 362 -20.40 -0.06 -10.44
N GLY A 363 -21.36 -0.60 -9.71
CA GLY A 363 -22.74 -0.18 -9.82
C GLY A 363 -23.56 -0.51 -8.59
N THR A 364 -24.69 0.18 -8.48
CA THR A 364 -25.65 0.00 -7.40
C THR A 364 -27.06 0.17 -7.91
N PHE A 365 -27.94 -0.72 -7.48
CA PHE A 365 -29.40 -0.58 -7.62
C PHE A 365 -30.00 -0.47 -6.22
N LYS A 366 -30.83 0.54 -6.00
CA LYS A 366 -31.52 0.73 -4.73
C LYS A 366 -32.98 1.03 -4.96
N ILE A 367 -33.85 0.22 -4.36
CA ILE A 367 -35.29 0.48 -4.28
C ILE A 367 -35.57 0.98 -2.88
N LYS A 368 -36.36 2.03 -2.78
CA LYS A 368 -36.82 2.57 -1.50
C LYS A 368 -38.24 3.06 -1.62
N ASP A 369 -38.95 3.05 -0.49
CA ASP A 369 -40.29 3.57 -0.34
C ASP A 369 -40.34 4.56 0.83
N GLU A 370 -41.13 5.61 0.75
CA GLU A 370 -41.23 6.64 1.79
C GLU A 370 -42.68 6.75 2.26
N TYR A 371 -43.00 6.12 3.41
CA TYR A 371 -44.34 6.22 4.03
C TYR A 371 -44.34 7.26 5.10
N LYS A 372 -45.12 8.34 4.88
CA LYS A 372 -45.27 9.40 5.86
C LYS A 372 -46.59 9.20 6.64
N LYS A 373 -46.48 9.11 7.98
CA LYS A 373 -47.63 9.07 8.90
C LYS A 373 -47.42 10.12 9.98
N ASN A 374 -48.19 11.21 9.90
CA ASN A 374 -48.05 12.37 10.78
C ASN A 374 -46.63 12.97 10.72
N LYS A 375 -45.95 13.02 11.88
CA LYS A 375 -44.57 13.51 12.01
C LYS A 375 -43.51 12.44 11.70
N LEU A 376 -43.91 11.18 11.49
CA LEU A 376 -43.00 10.06 11.33
C LEU A 376 -43.00 9.61 9.88
N THR A 377 -41.80 9.42 9.31
CA THR A 377 -41.59 8.87 7.98
C THR A 377 -40.80 7.56 8.11
N PHE A 378 -41.36 6.49 7.54
CA PHE A 378 -40.72 5.16 7.43
C PHE A 378 -40.18 4.99 6.04
N ILE A 379 -38.90 4.55 5.94
CA ILE A 379 -38.21 4.41 4.64
C ILE A 379 -37.56 3.03 4.57
N PRO A 380 -38.34 1.98 4.22
CA PRO A 380 -37.75 0.70 3.88
C PRO A 380 -36.94 0.80 2.57
N SER A 381 -35.83 0.10 2.48
CA SER A 381 -35.03 0.03 1.27
C SER A 381 -34.32 -1.30 1.09
N GLY A 382 -34.20 -1.74 -0.17
CA GLY A 382 -33.34 -2.83 -0.61
C GLY A 382 -32.28 -2.28 -1.56
N GLN A 383 -31.04 -2.75 -1.43
CA GLN A 383 -29.92 -2.27 -2.24
C GLN A 383 -29.03 -3.45 -2.64
N PHE A 384 -28.62 -3.48 -3.88
CA PHE A 384 -27.63 -4.39 -4.42
C PHE A 384 -26.45 -3.59 -4.97
N ASP A 385 -25.26 -3.88 -4.45
CA ASP A 385 -24.01 -3.27 -4.88
C ASP A 385 -23.13 -4.32 -5.54
N PHE A 386 -22.49 -3.96 -6.63
CA PHE A 386 -21.45 -4.76 -7.27
C PHE A 386 -20.27 -3.90 -7.66
N GLY A 387 -19.09 -4.49 -7.66
CA GLY A 387 -17.86 -3.83 -8.08
C GLY A 387 -16.82 -4.86 -8.49
N HIS A 388 -15.98 -4.47 -9.43
CA HIS A 388 -14.80 -5.21 -9.83
C HIS A 388 -13.63 -4.21 -9.96
N THR A 389 -12.60 -4.44 -9.16
CA THR A 389 -11.35 -3.70 -9.22
C THR A 389 -10.25 -4.64 -9.66
N ILE A 390 -9.46 -4.23 -10.64
CA ILE A 390 -8.20 -4.86 -11.01
C ILE A 390 -7.10 -3.93 -10.51
N LEU A 391 -6.34 -4.39 -9.53
CA LEU A 391 -5.07 -3.76 -9.13
C LEU A 391 -3.98 -4.47 -9.91
N HIS A 392 -3.25 -3.73 -10.75
CA HIS A 392 -2.17 -4.29 -11.55
C HIS A 392 -1.02 -4.77 -10.66
N GLY A 393 -0.24 -5.72 -11.17
CA GLY A 393 0.96 -6.20 -10.51
C GLY A 393 1.95 -5.06 -10.25
N TYR A 394 2.82 -5.25 -9.28
CA TYR A 394 3.88 -4.30 -8.96
C TYR A 394 5.11 -5.03 -8.44
N LYS A 395 6.23 -4.34 -8.45
CA LYS A 395 7.50 -4.84 -7.95
C LYS A 395 8.05 -3.84 -6.96
N GLU A 396 8.35 -4.31 -5.75
CA GLU A 396 9.07 -3.51 -4.75
C GLU A 396 10.54 -3.37 -5.15
N SER A 397 11.18 -2.32 -4.66
CA SER A 397 12.63 -2.13 -4.72
C SER A 397 13.22 -2.29 -3.32
N GLY A 398 14.39 -2.93 -3.22
CA GLY A 398 15.11 -3.14 -1.96
C GLY A 398 15.33 -4.62 -1.62
N THR A 399 16.09 -4.87 -0.56
CA THR A 399 16.37 -6.24 -0.09
C THR A 399 15.12 -6.85 0.56
N GLY A 400 14.75 -8.06 0.14
CA GLY A 400 13.51 -8.70 0.57
C GLY A 400 12.27 -8.18 -0.15
N ALA A 401 12.46 -7.47 -1.26
CA ALA A 401 11.40 -7.00 -2.15
C ALA A 401 10.58 -8.16 -2.72
N ILE A 402 9.32 -7.89 -2.96
CA ILE A 402 8.39 -8.82 -3.60
C ILE A 402 7.90 -8.28 -4.94
N GLU A 403 7.57 -9.19 -5.83
CA GLU A 403 6.80 -8.95 -7.03
C GLU A 403 5.39 -9.51 -6.83
N VAL A 404 4.39 -8.69 -7.05
CA VAL A 404 2.97 -9.02 -6.82
C VAL A 404 2.27 -9.08 -8.16
N GLU A 405 1.48 -10.14 -8.38
CA GLU A 405 0.65 -10.30 -9.57
C GLU A 405 -0.57 -9.36 -9.58
N ASP A 406 -1.24 -9.30 -10.74
CA ASP A 406 -2.55 -8.65 -10.87
C ASP A 406 -3.53 -9.24 -9.87
N GLN A 407 -4.25 -8.35 -9.16
CA GLN A 407 -5.21 -8.73 -8.13
C GLN A 407 -6.61 -8.30 -8.51
N HIS A 408 -7.52 -9.26 -8.54
CA HIS A 408 -8.93 -9.04 -8.83
C HIS A 408 -9.74 -8.98 -7.53
N ILE A 409 -10.31 -7.81 -7.24
CA ILE A 409 -11.16 -7.57 -6.07
C ILE A 409 -12.59 -7.48 -6.57
N ARG A 410 -13.42 -8.44 -6.17
CA ARG A 410 -14.84 -8.45 -6.49
C ARG A 410 -15.65 -8.13 -5.24
N THR A 411 -16.64 -7.29 -5.39
CA THR A 411 -17.59 -6.94 -4.33
C THR A 411 -19.01 -7.19 -4.81
N LYS A 412 -19.79 -7.92 -4.03
CA LYS A 412 -21.23 -8.11 -4.22
C LYS A 412 -21.89 -8.06 -2.87
N ASN A 413 -22.69 -7.02 -2.62
CA ASN A 413 -23.35 -6.79 -1.35
C ASN A 413 -24.86 -6.67 -1.55
N LEU A 414 -25.61 -7.32 -0.70
CA LEU A 414 -27.04 -7.12 -0.56
C LEU A 414 -27.33 -6.41 0.75
N ARG A 415 -28.10 -5.34 0.71
CA ARG A 415 -28.47 -4.58 1.91
C ARG A 415 -29.98 -4.45 2.00
N ALA A 416 -30.51 -4.63 3.20
CA ALA A 416 -31.88 -4.31 3.56
C ALA A 416 -31.86 -3.32 4.72
N ALA A 417 -32.59 -2.22 4.61
CA ALA A 417 -32.60 -1.20 5.65
C ALA A 417 -34.01 -0.65 5.92
N MET A 418 -34.21 -0.25 7.17
CA MET A 418 -35.34 0.56 7.63
C MET A 418 -34.83 1.86 8.22
N GLU A 419 -35.18 2.99 7.63
CA GLU A 419 -34.86 4.32 8.12
C GLU A 419 -36.13 4.93 8.71
N LEU A 420 -36.02 5.53 9.88
CA LEU A 420 -37.07 6.25 10.57
C LEU A 420 -36.69 7.72 10.71
N VAL A 421 -37.56 8.63 10.28
CA VAL A 421 -37.33 10.06 10.40
C VAL A 421 -38.53 10.66 11.10
N GLU A 422 -38.30 11.28 12.24
CA GLU A 422 -39.34 12.04 12.98
C GLU A 422 -39.08 13.55 12.84
N ASP A 423 -40.06 14.28 12.33
CA ASP A 423 -39.99 15.74 12.19
C ASP A 423 -40.76 16.38 13.36
N ILE A 424 -39.99 16.93 14.31
CA ILE A 424 -40.51 17.64 15.49
C ILE A 424 -40.26 19.14 15.42
N SER A 425 -40.01 19.65 14.22
CA SER A 425 -39.82 21.07 13.96
C SER A 425 -41.08 21.89 14.28
N ASN A 426 -40.85 23.11 14.73
CA ASN A 426 -41.90 24.11 14.93
C ASN A 426 -41.45 25.49 14.39
N GLU A 427 -42.19 26.56 14.62
CA GLU A 427 -41.86 27.89 14.11
C GLU A 427 -40.52 28.45 14.64
N LYS A 428 -40.05 27.97 15.81
CA LYS A 428 -38.83 28.48 16.46
C LYS A 428 -37.58 27.64 16.15
N TYR A 429 -37.74 26.35 15.84
CA TYR A 429 -36.62 25.46 15.57
C TYR A 429 -36.97 24.33 14.60
N THR A 430 -35.97 23.85 13.87
CA THR A 430 -36.07 22.67 13.01
C THR A 430 -35.30 21.53 13.67
N LEU A 431 -36.01 20.47 14.10
CA LEU A 431 -35.40 19.28 14.69
C LEU A 431 -35.96 18.03 14.02
N LYS A 432 -35.05 17.20 13.52
CA LYS A 432 -35.37 15.88 12.93
C LYS A 432 -34.60 14.81 13.67
N ARG A 433 -35.31 13.84 14.24
CA ARG A 433 -34.72 12.63 14.79
C ARG A 433 -34.59 11.61 13.65
N HIS A 434 -33.47 10.92 13.60
CA HIS A 434 -33.17 9.93 12.57
C HIS A 434 -32.65 8.67 13.22
N GLY A 435 -33.22 7.53 12.85
CA GLY A 435 -32.76 6.20 13.21
C GLY A 435 -32.69 5.32 11.97
N LYS A 436 -31.66 4.49 11.85
CA LYS A 436 -31.50 3.54 10.76
C LYS A 436 -31.08 2.19 11.30
N LEU A 437 -31.80 1.15 10.89
CA LEU A 437 -31.37 -0.24 11.04
C LEU A 437 -31.04 -0.79 9.66
N GLU A 438 -29.86 -1.35 9.50
CA GLU A 438 -29.41 -1.93 8.22
C GLU A 438 -28.79 -3.30 8.45
N TYR A 439 -29.20 -4.26 7.64
CA TYR A 439 -28.57 -5.56 7.51
C TYR A 439 -27.84 -5.61 6.17
N GLN A 440 -26.57 -6.02 6.20
CA GLN A 440 -25.75 -6.21 5.01
C GLN A 440 -25.26 -7.65 4.94
N ALA A 441 -25.47 -8.29 3.80
CA ALA A 441 -24.88 -9.57 3.44
C ALA A 441 -23.83 -9.34 2.36
N GLU A 442 -22.61 -9.79 2.62
CA GLU A 442 -21.52 -9.81 1.66
C GLU A 442 -21.52 -11.16 0.94
N LEU A 443 -21.83 -11.14 -0.36
CA LEU A 443 -22.01 -12.37 -1.16
C LEU A 443 -20.69 -12.87 -1.77
N GLU A 444 -19.67 -12.01 -1.84
CA GLU A 444 -18.36 -12.37 -2.37
C GLU A 444 -17.27 -11.69 -1.55
N ARG A 445 -16.35 -12.50 -0.97
CA ARG A 445 -15.33 -12.03 -0.01
C ARG A 445 -13.90 -12.24 -0.47
N SER A 446 -13.64 -12.98 -1.53
CA SER A 446 -12.28 -13.39 -1.87
C SER A 446 -11.55 -12.36 -2.73
N SER A 447 -10.35 -12.00 -2.31
CA SER A 447 -9.33 -11.44 -3.16
C SER A 447 -8.03 -12.20 -2.87
N ASN A 448 -7.49 -12.90 -3.87
CA ASN A 448 -6.22 -13.59 -3.71
C ASN A 448 -5.08 -12.58 -3.90
N PHE A 449 -4.13 -12.62 -2.98
CA PHE A 449 -2.88 -11.88 -3.07
C PHE A 449 -1.77 -12.89 -3.38
N LYS A 450 -1.20 -12.82 -4.59
CA LYS A 450 -0.11 -13.67 -5.03
C LYS A 450 1.15 -12.85 -5.19
N TYR A 451 2.24 -13.35 -4.66
CA TYR A 451 3.53 -12.70 -4.72
C TYR A 451 4.66 -13.71 -4.87
N THR A 452 5.79 -13.25 -5.39
CA THR A 452 7.07 -13.95 -5.42
C THR A 452 8.14 -13.00 -4.89
N TYR A 453 9.23 -13.54 -4.32
CA TYR A 453 10.38 -12.70 -4.01
C TYR A 453 11.08 -12.27 -5.30
N VAL A 454 11.52 -11.00 -5.35
CA VAL A 454 12.18 -10.44 -6.52
C VAL A 454 13.44 -11.24 -6.85
N GLY A 455 13.45 -11.86 -8.03
CA GLY A 455 14.54 -12.66 -8.56
C GLY A 455 14.43 -14.16 -8.31
N ASP A 456 13.36 -14.62 -7.64
CA ASP A 456 13.05 -16.05 -7.59
C ASP A 456 12.11 -16.40 -8.75
N GLY A 457 12.63 -17.08 -9.76
CA GLY A 457 11.82 -17.61 -10.88
C GLY A 457 11.04 -18.88 -10.54
N SER A 458 10.91 -19.24 -9.26
CA SER A 458 10.10 -20.37 -8.78
C SER A 458 8.72 -19.88 -8.31
N VAL A 459 7.71 -20.28 -9.03
CA VAL A 459 6.29 -20.14 -8.66
C VAL A 459 5.94 -21.16 -7.58
#